data_e173d140eaad8294c5de9beebec5e576
#
_entry.id   e173d140eaad8294c5de9beebec5e576
#
_cell.length_a   1.000
_cell.length_b   1.000
_cell.length_c   1.000
_cell.angle_alpha   90.00
_cell.angle_beta   90.00
_cell.angle_gamma   90.00
#
_symmetry.space_group_name_H-M   'P 1'
#
loop_
_entity.id
_entity.type
_entity.pdbx_description
1 polymer ?
#
loop_
_entity_poly.entity_id
_entity_poly.type
_entity_poly.pdbx_seq_one_letter_code
_entity_poly.pdbx_strand_id
1 'polypeptide(L)'
;MALVRRTLRIGLVVVSVLAIFGSGWLVGRLGIGSVVNPASLSEVERQFSERMREVTMVGSFTVAGREKSGLRTERYDITSVEKVGDNLWRFNAGMDCCGVNGVIPIVVPMQWNGDTPMIMMTDTSLPGLGTFTVRVFFYGDRYAGTWQHGAVGGHMLGRIEKQTERNP
;
A
#
# COMPACT_ATOMS: atom_id res chain seq x y z
N MET A 1 -8.41 29.85 -41.43
CA MET A 1 -8.57 30.01 -39.98
C MET A 1 -9.60 29.06 -39.32
N ALA A 2 -10.74 28.76 -39.94
CA ALA A 2 -11.76 27.86 -39.35
C ALA A 2 -11.31 26.41 -39.20
N LEU A 3 -10.54 25.87 -40.15
CA LEU A 3 -10.06 24.48 -40.11
C LEU A 3 -9.09 24.23 -38.95
N VAL A 4 -8.16 25.16 -38.71
CA VAL A 4 -7.18 25.06 -37.59
C VAL A 4 -7.88 25.11 -36.22
N ARG A 5 -8.91 25.92 -36.07
CA ARG A 5 -9.70 25.99 -34.84
C ARG A 5 -10.49 24.69 -34.58
N ARG A 6 -10.94 24.02 -35.66
CA ARG A 6 -11.69 22.75 -35.55
C ARG A 6 -10.76 21.60 -35.15
N THR A 7 -9.58 21.49 -35.72
CA THR A 7 -8.57 20.51 -35.38
C THR A 7 -8.06 20.68 -33.94
N LEU A 8 -7.86 21.93 -33.50
CA LEU A 8 -7.45 22.22 -32.12
C LEU A 8 -8.50 21.82 -31.10
N ARG A 9 -9.80 22.05 -31.40
CA ARG A 9 -10.91 21.63 -30.52
C ARG A 9 -11.02 20.10 -30.42
N ILE A 10 -10.87 19.40 -31.55
CA ILE A 10 -10.90 17.93 -31.58
C ILE A 10 -9.72 17.38 -30.78
N GLY A 11 -8.52 17.93 -30.94
CA GLY A 11 -7.34 17.53 -30.17
C GLY A 11 -7.53 17.72 -28.66
N LEU A 12 -8.11 18.86 -28.25
CA LEU A 12 -8.38 19.12 -26.83
C LEU A 12 -9.38 18.13 -26.25
N VAL A 13 -10.45 17.80 -26.99
CA VAL A 13 -11.46 16.81 -26.54
C VAL A 13 -10.82 15.42 -26.38
N VAL A 14 -10.01 14.98 -27.34
CA VAL A 14 -9.32 13.68 -27.28
C VAL A 14 -8.39 13.61 -26.08
N VAL A 15 -7.59 14.65 -25.83
CA VAL A 15 -6.69 14.71 -24.66
C VAL A 15 -7.48 14.67 -23.35
N SER A 16 -8.60 15.41 -23.26
CA SER A 16 -9.46 15.41 -22.08
C SER A 16 -10.07 14.03 -21.82
N VAL A 17 -10.55 13.36 -22.87
CA VAL A 17 -11.11 12.01 -22.77
C VAL A 17 -10.04 11.02 -22.30
N LEU A 18 -8.85 11.05 -22.87
CA LEU A 18 -7.73 10.20 -22.46
C LEU A 18 -7.30 10.46 -21.00
N ALA A 19 -7.31 11.72 -20.56
CA ALA A 19 -7.01 12.08 -19.18
C ALA A 19 -8.07 11.54 -18.20
N ILE A 20 -9.37 11.61 -18.56
CA ILE A 20 -10.45 11.07 -17.74
C ILE A 20 -10.36 9.54 -17.67
N PHE A 21 -10.16 8.85 -18.79
CA PHE A 21 -9.99 7.39 -18.80
C PHE A 21 -8.73 6.96 -18.06
N GLY A 22 -7.62 7.66 -18.21
CA GLY A 22 -6.38 7.39 -17.51
C GLY A 22 -6.51 7.57 -15.98
N SER A 23 -7.18 8.64 -15.53
CA SER A 23 -7.44 8.87 -14.11
C SER A 23 -8.42 7.84 -13.54
N GLY A 24 -9.48 7.48 -14.27
CA GLY A 24 -10.42 6.45 -13.86
C GLY A 24 -9.78 5.07 -13.74
N TRP A 25 -8.90 4.71 -14.69
CA TRP A 25 -8.13 3.48 -14.63
C TRP A 25 -7.17 3.45 -13.43
N LEU A 26 -6.49 4.56 -13.14
CA LEU A 26 -5.61 4.69 -11.99
C LEU A 26 -6.37 4.58 -10.66
N VAL A 27 -7.52 5.25 -10.54
CA VAL A 27 -8.41 5.17 -9.38
C VAL A 27 -8.90 3.75 -9.16
N GLY A 28 -9.32 3.06 -10.23
CA GLY A 28 -9.73 1.66 -10.17
C GLY A 28 -8.60 0.72 -9.74
N ARG A 29 -7.38 0.94 -10.24
CA ARG A 29 -6.20 0.15 -9.88
C ARG A 29 -5.76 0.36 -8.43
N LEU A 30 -5.99 1.54 -7.87
CA LEU A 30 -5.74 1.85 -6.45
C LEU A 30 -6.84 1.31 -5.52
N GLY A 31 -7.88 0.68 -6.08
CA GLY A 31 -9.03 0.21 -5.29
C GLY A 31 -9.77 1.34 -4.57
N ILE A 32 -9.63 2.59 -5.02
CA ILE A 32 -10.30 3.74 -4.42
C ILE A 32 -11.80 3.61 -4.72
N GLY A 33 -12.61 3.60 -3.66
CA GLY A 33 -14.08 3.45 -3.77
C GLY A 33 -14.57 1.99 -3.81
N SER A 34 -13.68 1.00 -3.89
CA SER A 34 -14.03 -0.41 -3.81
C SER A 34 -13.63 -0.97 -2.45
N VAL A 35 -14.59 -1.28 -1.61
CA VAL A 35 -14.37 -2.03 -0.37
C VAL A 35 -15.31 -3.22 -0.39
N VAL A 36 -14.77 -4.41 -0.17
CA VAL A 36 -15.55 -5.63 -0.04
C VAL A 36 -16.41 -5.51 1.21
N ASN A 37 -17.69 -5.91 1.10
CA ASN A 37 -18.60 -5.85 2.25
C ASN A 37 -17.98 -6.62 3.45
N PRO A 38 -17.76 -5.96 4.60
CA PRO A 38 -17.16 -6.62 5.77
C PRO A 38 -17.90 -7.88 6.22
N ALA A 39 -19.21 -7.97 5.97
CA ALA A 39 -20.01 -9.16 6.29
C ALA A 39 -19.69 -10.37 5.40
N SER A 40 -19.02 -10.17 4.26
CA SER A 40 -18.60 -11.28 3.37
C SER A 40 -17.17 -11.75 3.62
N LEU A 41 -16.44 -11.12 4.53
CA LEU A 41 -15.09 -11.54 4.93
C LEU A 41 -15.17 -12.84 5.73
N SER A 42 -14.19 -13.71 5.51
CA SER A 42 -13.97 -14.83 6.43
C SER A 42 -13.60 -14.31 7.82
N GLU A 43 -13.76 -15.16 8.83
CA GLU A 43 -13.47 -14.76 10.23
C GLU A 43 -12.02 -14.28 10.40
N VAL A 44 -11.06 -14.98 9.80
CA VAL A 44 -9.63 -14.60 9.89
C VAL A 44 -9.34 -13.28 9.18
N GLU A 45 -9.99 -13.00 8.05
CA GLU A 45 -9.88 -11.74 7.31
C GLU A 45 -10.46 -10.57 8.11
N ARG A 46 -11.63 -10.78 8.72
CA ARG A 46 -12.29 -9.78 9.55
C ARG A 46 -11.44 -9.44 10.78
N GLN A 47 -10.96 -10.47 11.50
CA GLN A 47 -10.08 -10.28 12.65
C GLN A 47 -8.79 -9.54 12.30
N PHE A 48 -8.18 -9.84 11.15
CA PHE A 48 -7.01 -9.12 10.68
C PHE A 48 -7.32 -7.65 10.39
N SER A 49 -8.40 -7.36 9.66
CA SER A 49 -8.82 -5.98 9.37
C SER A 49 -9.06 -5.17 10.66
N GLU A 50 -9.74 -5.76 11.64
CA GLU A 50 -10.00 -5.14 12.95
C GLU A 50 -8.71 -4.94 13.76
N ARG A 51 -7.83 -5.93 13.77
CA ARG A 51 -6.53 -5.85 14.46
C ARG A 51 -5.64 -4.75 13.89
N MET A 52 -5.68 -4.55 12.58
CA MET A 52 -4.87 -3.56 11.86
C MET A 52 -5.50 -2.17 11.79
N ARG A 53 -6.56 -1.90 12.53
CA ARG A 53 -7.18 -0.58 12.62
C ARG A 53 -6.49 0.27 13.68
N GLU A 54 -6.15 1.52 13.33
CA GLU A 54 -5.50 2.50 14.22
C GLU A 54 -4.29 1.90 14.93
N VAL A 55 -3.33 1.43 14.11
CA VAL A 55 -2.10 0.84 14.63
C VAL A 55 -0.87 1.54 14.04
N THR A 56 0.23 1.46 14.79
CA THR A 56 1.55 1.82 14.30
C THR A 56 2.38 0.54 14.16
N MET A 57 2.92 0.32 12.99
CA MET A 57 3.97 -0.67 12.76
C MET A 57 5.32 -0.01 13.03
N VAL A 58 6.03 -0.50 14.03
CA VAL A 58 7.36 0.00 14.43
C VAL A 58 8.36 -1.13 14.33
N GLY A 59 9.45 -0.88 13.63
CA GLY A 59 10.43 -1.94 13.41
C GLY A 59 11.76 -1.45 12.89
N SER A 60 12.46 -2.38 12.30
CA SER A 60 13.76 -2.16 11.70
C SER A 60 13.92 -2.95 10.42
N PHE A 61 14.73 -2.42 9.52
CA PHE A 61 15.10 -3.11 8.30
C PHE A 61 16.61 -3.09 8.06
N THR A 62 17.08 -4.07 7.30
CA THR A 62 18.46 -4.14 6.79
C THR A 62 18.50 -3.70 5.34
N VAL A 63 19.69 -3.33 4.89
CA VAL A 63 20.00 -3.10 3.48
C VAL A 63 21.17 -4.01 3.10
N ALA A 64 20.94 -4.96 2.20
CA ALA A 64 21.96 -5.88 1.75
C ALA A 64 23.16 -5.13 1.16
N GLY A 65 24.37 -5.60 1.48
CA GLY A 65 25.62 -4.92 1.15
C GLY A 65 25.99 -3.73 2.04
N ARG A 66 25.15 -3.42 3.06
CA ARG A 66 25.39 -2.37 4.05
C ARG A 66 25.24 -2.87 5.49
N GLU A 67 25.60 -4.11 5.74
CA GLU A 67 25.43 -4.77 7.06
C GLU A 67 26.18 -4.04 8.17
N LYS A 68 27.29 -3.38 7.85
CA LYS A 68 28.06 -2.55 8.81
C LYS A 68 27.34 -1.29 9.25
N SER A 69 26.30 -0.85 8.53
CA SER A 69 25.51 0.33 8.87
C SER A 69 24.46 0.05 9.96
N GLY A 70 24.33 -1.20 10.38
CA GLY A 70 23.34 -1.62 11.38
C GLY A 70 21.90 -1.61 10.86
N LEU A 71 20.97 -1.78 11.79
CA LEU A 71 19.54 -1.74 11.54
C LEU A 71 19.07 -0.28 11.36
N ARG A 72 18.19 -0.07 10.38
CA ARG A 72 17.49 1.20 10.20
C ARG A 72 16.09 1.06 10.77
N THR A 73 15.63 2.10 11.43
CA THR A 73 14.26 2.14 11.96
C THR A 73 13.24 2.40 10.85
N GLU A 74 12.06 1.79 10.99
CA GLU A 74 10.90 2.07 10.16
C GLU A 74 9.67 2.29 11.04
N ARG A 75 8.75 3.09 10.54
CA ARG A 75 7.47 3.39 11.18
C ARG A 75 6.40 3.59 10.12
N TYR A 76 5.27 2.94 10.29
CA TYR A 76 4.09 3.11 9.46
C TYR A 76 2.87 3.30 10.35
N ASP A 77 2.21 4.43 10.24
CA ASP A 77 0.95 4.68 10.94
C ASP A 77 -0.21 4.20 10.06
N ILE A 78 -0.83 3.09 10.43
CA ILE A 78 -1.91 2.45 9.66
C ILE A 78 -3.26 2.83 10.26
N THR A 79 -4.07 3.53 9.48
CA THR A 79 -5.42 3.91 9.87
C THR A 79 -6.39 2.74 9.71
N SER A 80 -6.32 2.04 8.58
CA SER A 80 -7.14 0.86 8.31
C SER A 80 -6.49 -0.07 7.30
N VAL A 81 -6.93 -1.34 7.32
CA VAL A 81 -6.60 -2.35 6.31
C VAL A 81 -7.90 -2.97 5.83
N GLU A 82 -8.17 -2.88 4.53
CA GLU A 82 -9.46 -3.21 3.94
C GLU A 82 -9.28 -4.10 2.71
N LYS A 83 -10.13 -5.10 2.57
CA LYS A 83 -10.17 -5.93 1.35
C LYS A 83 -10.85 -5.15 0.23
N VAL A 84 -10.20 -5.06 -0.92
CA VAL A 84 -10.71 -4.31 -2.09
C VAL A 84 -10.87 -5.18 -3.34
N GLY A 85 -10.51 -6.45 -3.25
CA GLY A 85 -10.64 -7.46 -4.31
C GLY A 85 -10.42 -8.86 -3.76
N ASP A 86 -10.37 -9.88 -4.61
CA ASP A 86 -10.24 -11.29 -4.18
C ASP A 86 -9.07 -11.53 -3.22
N ASN A 87 -7.88 -11.11 -3.61
CA ASN A 87 -6.67 -11.17 -2.79
C ASN A 87 -6.02 -9.79 -2.60
N LEU A 88 -6.70 -8.70 -2.99
CA LEU A 88 -6.16 -7.35 -2.90
C LEU A 88 -6.65 -6.67 -1.62
N TRP A 89 -5.70 -6.10 -0.90
CA TRP A 89 -5.93 -5.39 0.34
C TRP A 89 -5.32 -4.01 0.28
N ARG A 90 -6.06 -3.02 0.75
CA ARG A 90 -5.63 -1.64 0.85
C ARG A 90 -5.20 -1.33 2.27
N PHE A 91 -3.95 -0.94 2.42
CA PHE A 91 -3.41 -0.37 3.64
C PHE A 91 -3.48 1.16 3.52
N ASN A 92 -4.28 1.79 4.35
CA ASN A 92 -4.32 3.24 4.46
C ASN A 92 -3.24 3.68 5.44
N ALA A 93 -2.06 4.01 4.92
CA ALA A 93 -0.86 4.32 5.68
C ALA A 93 -0.62 5.82 5.75
N GLY A 94 -0.43 6.34 6.96
CA GLY A 94 0.08 7.68 7.17
C GLY A 94 1.55 7.74 6.78
N MET A 95 1.92 8.66 5.92
CA MET A 95 3.31 8.95 5.56
C MET A 95 3.62 10.41 5.87
N ASP A 96 4.70 10.59 6.62
CA ASP A 96 5.33 11.90 6.84
C ASP A 96 6.76 11.83 6.32
N CYS A 97 6.88 11.73 4.99
CA CYS A 97 8.17 11.74 4.33
C CYS A 97 8.06 12.34 2.93
N CYS A 98 9.19 12.82 2.43
CA CYS A 98 9.37 13.21 1.02
C CYS A 98 8.44 14.33 0.55
N GLY A 99 7.96 15.20 1.46
CA GLY A 99 7.05 16.31 1.15
C GLY A 99 5.58 15.89 0.99
N VAL A 100 5.25 14.64 1.31
CA VAL A 100 3.88 14.16 1.37
C VAL A 100 3.49 13.99 2.84
N ASN A 101 2.51 14.77 3.29
CA ASN A 101 1.89 14.65 4.60
C ASN A 101 0.45 14.24 4.40
N GLY A 102 0.11 12.99 4.71
CA GLY A 102 -1.24 12.48 4.52
C GLY A 102 -1.33 10.96 4.56
N VAL A 103 -2.56 10.46 4.38
CA VAL A 103 -2.83 9.02 4.28
C VAL A 103 -2.74 8.59 2.83
N ILE A 104 -1.86 7.64 2.55
CA ILE A 104 -1.66 7.06 1.21
C ILE A 104 -2.29 5.67 1.18
N PRO A 105 -3.20 5.39 0.25
CA PRO A 105 -3.71 4.04 0.04
C PRO A 105 -2.67 3.20 -0.71
N ILE A 106 -2.20 2.13 -0.09
CA ILE A 106 -1.28 1.15 -0.69
C ILE A 106 -2.03 -0.15 -0.89
N VAL A 107 -2.26 -0.52 -2.15
CA VAL A 107 -2.96 -1.78 -2.49
C VAL A 107 -1.93 -2.86 -2.78
N VAL A 108 -2.03 -3.96 -2.03
CA VAL A 108 -1.10 -5.09 -2.10
C VAL A 108 -1.84 -6.42 -2.19
N PRO A 109 -1.31 -7.41 -2.91
CA PRO A 109 -1.83 -8.76 -2.87
C PRO A 109 -1.45 -9.43 -1.54
N MET A 110 -2.43 -10.09 -0.91
CA MET A 110 -2.24 -10.87 0.30
C MET A 110 -2.67 -12.31 0.09
N GLN A 111 -1.96 -13.21 0.73
CA GLN A 111 -2.29 -14.63 0.83
C GLN A 111 -2.34 -15.04 2.30
N TRP A 112 -2.98 -16.18 2.55
CA TRP A 112 -3.21 -16.70 3.88
C TRP A 112 -2.66 -18.12 3.99
N ASN A 113 -1.97 -18.38 5.10
CA ASN A 113 -1.62 -19.73 5.51
C ASN A 113 -2.24 -19.98 6.88
N GLY A 114 -3.42 -20.63 6.89
CA GLY A 114 -4.26 -20.70 8.07
C GLY A 114 -4.73 -19.32 8.51
N ASP A 115 -4.34 -18.90 9.69
CA ASP A 115 -4.64 -17.59 10.30
C ASP A 115 -3.55 -16.53 10.06
N THR A 116 -2.51 -16.89 9.34
CA THR A 116 -1.34 -16.04 9.11
C THR A 116 -1.43 -15.33 7.76
N PRO A 117 -1.75 -14.02 7.73
CA PRO A 117 -1.74 -13.24 6.51
C PRO A 117 -0.33 -12.89 6.06
N MET A 118 -0.13 -12.85 4.75
CA MET A 118 1.15 -12.57 4.11
C MET A 118 0.97 -11.62 2.93
N ILE A 119 1.72 -10.53 2.89
CA ILE A 119 1.89 -9.71 1.69
C ILE A 119 2.81 -10.45 0.71
N MET A 120 2.34 -10.64 -0.52
CA MET A 120 3.00 -11.42 -1.56
C MET A 120 3.13 -10.61 -2.87
N MET A 121 4.06 -9.67 -2.90
CA MET A 121 4.34 -8.86 -4.08
C MET A 121 5.53 -9.41 -4.86
N THR A 122 5.42 -9.48 -6.18
CA THR A 122 6.54 -9.78 -7.09
C THR A 122 6.52 -8.75 -8.21
N ASP A 123 7.58 -7.98 -8.32
CA ASP A 123 7.75 -6.93 -9.33
C ASP A 123 6.50 -6.04 -9.48
N THR A 124 5.89 -5.72 -8.33
CA THR A 124 4.66 -4.94 -8.26
C THR A 124 4.97 -3.46 -8.27
N SER A 125 4.46 -2.74 -9.25
CA SER A 125 4.59 -1.29 -9.32
C SER A 125 3.60 -0.61 -8.40
N LEU A 126 4.11 0.16 -7.45
CA LEU A 126 3.33 1.02 -6.57
C LEU A 126 3.40 2.45 -7.08
N PRO A 127 2.26 3.11 -7.38
CA PRO A 127 2.25 4.48 -7.91
C PRO A 127 3.00 5.45 -6.99
N GLY A 128 3.95 6.18 -7.57
CA GLY A 128 4.79 7.15 -6.86
C GLY A 128 5.92 6.54 -6.00
N LEU A 129 5.96 5.22 -5.80
CA LEU A 129 6.94 4.55 -4.95
C LEU A 129 7.90 3.64 -5.73
N GLY A 130 7.55 3.24 -6.96
CA GLY A 130 8.38 2.36 -7.79
C GLY A 130 7.95 0.90 -7.72
N THR A 131 8.83 -0.01 -8.13
CA THR A 131 8.55 -1.45 -8.24
C THR A 131 9.20 -2.21 -7.10
N PHE A 132 8.41 -3.05 -6.44
CA PHE A 132 8.81 -3.81 -5.26
C PHE A 132 8.53 -5.30 -5.40
N THR A 133 9.42 -6.10 -4.83
CA THR A 133 9.18 -7.50 -4.46
C THR A 133 9.21 -7.59 -2.95
N VAL A 134 8.11 -8.04 -2.34
CA VAL A 134 7.92 -8.04 -0.87
C VAL A 134 7.32 -9.36 -0.43
N ARG A 135 7.82 -9.89 0.68
CA ARG A 135 7.27 -11.03 1.40
C ARG A 135 7.24 -10.68 2.88
N VAL A 136 6.07 -10.35 3.39
CA VAL A 136 5.89 -9.98 4.80
C VAL A 136 4.72 -10.75 5.38
N PHE A 137 4.96 -11.46 6.46
CA PHE A 137 3.93 -12.14 7.23
C PHE A 137 3.61 -11.38 8.52
N PHE A 138 2.40 -11.57 9.02
CA PHE A 138 1.91 -10.97 10.25
C PHE A 138 1.49 -12.08 11.21
N TYR A 139 2.01 -12.05 12.42
CA TYR A 139 1.68 -13.02 13.46
C TYR A 139 1.53 -12.34 14.81
N GLY A 140 0.33 -12.39 15.40
CA GLY A 140 0.02 -11.66 16.61
C GLY A 140 0.27 -10.15 16.46
N ASP A 141 1.09 -9.60 17.32
CA ASP A 141 1.54 -8.22 17.34
C ASP A 141 2.86 -7.98 16.59
N ARG A 142 3.26 -8.89 15.71
CA ARG A 142 4.56 -8.86 15.02
C ARG A 142 4.42 -8.96 13.52
N TYR A 143 5.42 -8.44 12.82
CA TYR A 143 5.61 -8.69 11.39
C TYR A 143 7.08 -8.94 11.08
N ALA A 144 7.34 -9.72 10.06
CA ALA A 144 8.68 -9.93 9.55
C ALA A 144 8.65 -10.32 8.07
N GLY A 145 9.76 -10.10 7.38
CA GLY A 145 9.85 -10.48 6.00
C GLY A 145 11.07 -9.95 5.26
N THR A 146 10.92 -9.92 3.94
CA THR A 146 11.94 -9.42 3.01
C THR A 146 11.34 -8.37 2.09
N TRP A 147 12.17 -7.44 1.66
CA TRP A 147 11.83 -6.43 0.68
C TRP A 147 12.94 -6.28 -0.36
N GLN A 148 12.55 -5.89 -1.57
CA GLN A 148 13.46 -5.54 -2.65
C GLN A 148 12.86 -4.41 -3.47
N HIS A 149 13.70 -3.44 -3.82
CA HIS A 149 13.39 -2.32 -4.70
C HIS A 149 14.55 -2.17 -5.70
N GLY A 150 14.34 -2.60 -6.94
CA GLY A 150 15.40 -2.70 -7.94
C GLY A 150 16.54 -3.62 -7.49
N ALA A 151 17.75 -3.12 -7.51
CA ALA A 151 18.95 -3.86 -7.08
C ALA A 151 19.17 -3.85 -5.55
N VAL A 152 18.35 -3.13 -4.79
CA VAL A 152 18.51 -2.98 -3.33
C VAL A 152 17.43 -3.77 -2.63
N GLY A 153 17.80 -4.53 -1.59
CA GLY A 153 16.86 -5.30 -0.79
C GLY A 153 17.38 -5.58 0.60
N GLY A 154 16.58 -6.30 1.39
CA GLY A 154 16.93 -6.63 2.75
C GLY A 154 15.81 -7.35 3.49
N HIS A 155 15.91 -7.35 4.81
CA HIS A 155 14.94 -7.93 5.72
C HIS A 155 14.28 -6.83 6.52
N MET A 156 13.08 -7.09 7.00
CA MET A 156 12.34 -6.19 7.89
C MET A 156 11.66 -6.99 8.98
N LEU A 157 11.54 -6.40 10.15
CA LEU A 157 10.88 -7.00 11.30
C LEU A 157 10.45 -5.93 12.30
N GLY A 158 9.34 -6.18 12.99
CA GLY A 158 8.86 -5.21 13.97
C GLY A 158 7.63 -5.67 14.74
N ARG A 159 7.02 -4.70 15.40
CA ARG A 159 5.80 -4.84 16.19
C ARG A 159 4.67 -4.00 15.62
N ILE A 160 3.47 -4.42 15.96
CA ILE A 160 2.22 -3.73 15.66
C ILE A 160 1.67 -3.23 16.99
N GLU A 161 1.60 -1.93 17.17
CA GLU A 161 1.19 -1.30 18.41
C GLU A 161 -0.11 -0.52 18.16
N LYS A 162 -1.06 -0.54 19.10
CA LYS A 162 -2.23 0.34 19.01
C LYS A 162 -1.77 1.79 19.11
N GLN A 163 -2.32 2.64 18.27
CA GLN A 163 -2.09 4.08 18.41
C GLN A 163 -2.72 4.51 19.73
N THR A 164 -1.89 5.03 20.62
CA THR A 164 -2.40 5.73 21.79
C THR A 164 -3.01 7.03 21.28
N GLU A 165 -4.24 7.35 21.68
CA GLU A 165 -4.87 8.63 21.34
C GLU A 165 -3.85 9.74 21.60
N ARG A 166 -3.45 10.44 20.54
CA ARG A 166 -2.70 11.67 20.70
C ARG A 166 -3.67 12.66 21.36
N ASN A 167 -3.52 12.84 22.65
CA ASN A 167 -4.20 13.92 23.35
C ASN A 167 -3.78 15.23 22.64
N PRO A 168 -4.76 16.05 22.19
CA PRO A 168 -4.51 17.27 21.45
C PRO A 168 -3.73 18.31 22.25
#